data_8f8071fefc08d25c69d79e0c327058ab
#
_entry.id   8f8071fefc08d25c69d79e0c327058ab
#
_cell.length_a   1.000
_cell.length_b   1.000
_cell.length_c   1.000
_cell.angle_alpha   90.00
_cell.angle_beta   90.00
_cell.angle_gamma   90.00
#
_symmetry.space_group_name_H-M   'P 1'
#
loop_
_entity.id
_entity.type
_entity.pdbx_description
1 polymer ?
#
loop_
_entity_poly.entity_id
_entity_poly.type
_entity_poly.pdbx_seq_one_letter_code
_entity_poly.pdbx_strand_id
1 'polypeptide(L)'
;MEITEPTRVQALVQGLADEYSRKILLSAIPKAKSVEDMSRENDIPLSTCYRRVHELLDSQVLIVEKIIVTPDGKKYELLRSAFRAVNISFDGGVMKVDALINEDVADKLRRLWMTMREVQ
;
A
#
# COMPACT_ATOMS: atom_id res chain seq x y z
N MET A 1 -2.42 -1.17 15.57
CA MET A 1 -3.20 -2.33 15.13
C MET A 1 -2.26 -3.46 14.76
N GLU A 2 -2.45 -4.62 15.35
CA GLU A 2 -1.61 -5.77 15.02
C GLU A 2 -2.07 -6.40 13.70
N ILE A 3 -1.11 -6.67 12.81
CA ILE A 3 -1.37 -7.34 11.54
C ILE A 3 -1.01 -8.81 11.71
N THR A 4 -1.98 -9.69 11.55
CA THR A 4 -1.80 -11.12 11.78
C THR A 4 -2.05 -11.98 10.54
N GLU A 5 -2.72 -11.44 9.51
CA GLU A 5 -2.99 -12.18 8.28
C GLU A 5 -1.66 -12.44 7.56
N PRO A 6 -1.30 -13.73 7.30
CA PRO A 6 0.05 -14.08 6.83
C PRO A 6 0.46 -13.41 5.53
N THR A 7 -0.44 -13.29 4.55
CA THR A 7 -0.14 -12.66 3.27
C THR A 7 0.21 -11.19 3.46
N ARG A 8 -0.53 -10.49 4.33
CA ARG A 8 -0.30 -9.08 4.60
C ARG A 8 0.98 -8.85 5.41
N VAL A 9 1.26 -9.72 6.37
CA VAL A 9 2.53 -9.70 7.12
C VAL A 9 3.71 -9.85 6.17
N GLN A 10 3.65 -10.85 5.29
CA GLN A 10 4.70 -11.11 4.32
C GLN A 10 4.92 -9.92 3.39
N ALA A 11 3.84 -9.33 2.90
CA ALA A 11 3.90 -8.18 2.01
C ALA A 11 4.53 -6.96 2.69
N LEU A 12 4.19 -6.72 3.96
CA LEU A 12 4.78 -5.61 4.72
C LEU A 12 6.28 -5.82 4.94
N VAL A 13 6.67 -7.01 5.34
CA VAL A 13 8.08 -7.33 5.56
C VAL A 13 8.89 -7.17 4.27
N GLN A 14 8.40 -7.75 3.18
CA GLN A 14 9.09 -7.67 1.89
C GLN A 14 9.08 -6.25 1.32
N GLY A 15 7.95 -5.55 1.43
CA GLY A 15 7.82 -4.19 0.93
C GLY A 15 8.75 -3.23 1.66
N LEU A 16 8.85 -3.37 2.97
CA LEU A 16 9.71 -2.48 3.76
C LEU A 16 11.19 -2.83 3.62
N ALA A 17 11.53 -4.04 3.20
CA ALA A 17 12.90 -4.42 2.89
C ALA A 17 13.36 -3.92 1.52
N ASP A 18 12.43 -3.62 0.62
CA ASP A 18 12.72 -3.16 -0.74
C ASP A 18 12.73 -1.64 -0.80
N GLU A 19 13.81 -1.07 -1.31
CA GLU A 19 13.98 0.38 -1.38
C GLU A 19 12.90 1.06 -2.24
N TYR A 20 12.57 0.48 -3.40
CA TYR A 20 11.56 1.05 -4.28
C TYR A 20 10.17 1.02 -3.64
N SER A 21 9.82 -0.10 -3.00
CA SER A 21 8.54 -0.22 -2.31
C SER A 21 8.43 0.78 -1.15
N ARG A 22 9.51 0.99 -0.39
CA ARG A 22 9.51 2.01 0.68
C ARG A 22 9.27 3.40 0.11
N LYS A 23 9.92 3.74 -1.00
CA LYS A 23 9.73 5.06 -1.64
C LYS A 23 8.29 5.24 -2.12
N ILE A 24 7.70 4.20 -2.71
CA ILE A 24 6.32 4.22 -3.17
C ILE A 24 5.39 4.46 -1.98
N LEU A 25 5.55 3.68 -0.92
CA LEU A 25 4.71 3.79 0.27
C LEU A 25 4.84 5.16 0.94
N LEU A 26 6.06 5.66 1.07
CA LEU A 26 6.31 6.97 1.67
C LEU A 26 5.65 8.09 0.86
N SER A 27 5.77 8.06 -0.46
CA SER A 27 5.24 9.13 -1.31
C SER A 27 3.71 9.19 -1.29
N ALA A 28 3.04 8.08 -1.03
CA ALA A 28 1.58 7.98 -1.04
C ALA A 28 0.93 8.10 0.33
N ILE A 29 1.69 8.41 1.38
CA ILE A 29 1.12 8.66 2.71
C ILE A 29 0.35 9.98 2.76
N PRO A 30 0.96 11.13 2.39
CA PRO A 30 0.28 12.42 2.54
C PRO A 30 -0.71 12.72 1.43
N LYS A 31 -0.54 12.12 0.26
CA LYS A 31 -1.31 12.49 -0.93
C LYS A 31 -1.43 11.30 -1.88
N ALA A 32 -2.60 11.18 -2.51
CA ALA A 32 -2.82 10.17 -3.55
C ALA A 32 -1.95 10.47 -4.78
N LYS A 33 -1.37 9.41 -5.36
CA LYS A 33 -0.47 9.52 -6.50
C LYS A 33 -0.71 8.43 -7.52
N SER A 34 -0.50 8.75 -8.79
CA SER A 34 -0.51 7.76 -9.86
C SER A 34 0.82 7.01 -9.89
N VAL A 35 0.84 5.86 -10.58
CA VAL A 35 2.08 5.10 -10.77
C VAL A 35 3.13 5.95 -11.50
N GLU A 36 2.72 6.69 -12.52
CA GLU A 36 3.62 7.56 -13.28
C GLU A 36 4.24 8.65 -12.40
N ASP A 37 3.44 9.25 -11.51
CA ASP A 37 3.95 10.25 -10.57
C ASP A 37 4.99 9.64 -9.65
N MET A 38 4.71 8.47 -9.10
CA MET A 38 5.63 7.79 -8.19
C MET A 38 6.93 7.39 -8.88
N SER A 39 6.83 6.92 -10.12
CA SER A 39 7.98 6.56 -10.94
C SER A 39 8.88 7.78 -11.17
N ARG A 40 8.29 8.89 -11.61
CA ARG A 40 9.03 10.10 -11.92
C ARG A 40 9.63 10.75 -10.68
N GLU A 41 8.84 10.90 -9.62
CA GLU A 41 9.26 11.58 -8.40
C GLU A 41 10.34 10.83 -7.64
N ASN A 42 10.34 9.49 -7.72
CA ASN A 42 11.25 8.64 -6.95
C ASN A 42 12.34 8.01 -7.82
N ASP A 43 12.42 8.37 -9.09
CA ASP A 43 13.40 7.85 -10.03
C ASP A 43 13.38 6.31 -10.08
N ILE A 44 12.20 5.76 -10.20
CA ILE A 44 11.98 4.31 -10.32
C ILE A 44 11.63 4.00 -11.76
N PRO A 45 12.27 3.01 -12.39
CA PRO A 45 11.87 2.60 -13.75
C PRO A 45 10.38 2.26 -13.78
N LEU A 46 9.67 2.74 -14.80
CA LEU A 46 8.21 2.66 -14.84
C LEU A 46 7.68 1.23 -14.72
N SER A 47 8.28 0.28 -15.42
CA SER A 47 7.87 -1.12 -15.37
C SER A 47 8.06 -1.72 -13.97
N THR A 48 9.16 -1.36 -13.31
CA THR A 48 9.41 -1.78 -11.93
C THR A 48 8.40 -1.17 -10.98
N CYS A 49 8.08 0.11 -11.17
CA CYS A 49 7.10 0.80 -10.36
C CYS A 49 5.73 0.13 -10.47
N TYR A 50 5.27 -0.18 -11.68
CA TYR A 50 4.02 -0.90 -11.89
C TYR A 50 4.01 -2.25 -11.18
N ARG A 51 5.08 -3.01 -11.27
CA ARG A 51 5.17 -4.32 -10.63
C ARG A 51 5.09 -4.22 -9.11
N ARG A 52 5.84 -3.28 -8.51
CA ARG A 52 5.83 -3.07 -7.06
C ARG A 52 4.46 -2.59 -6.57
N VAL A 53 3.87 -1.65 -7.30
CA VAL A 53 2.53 -1.15 -6.98
C VAL A 53 1.50 -2.28 -7.01
N HIS A 54 1.56 -3.13 -8.03
CA HIS A 54 0.63 -4.25 -8.15
C HIS A 54 0.72 -5.19 -6.95
N GLU A 55 1.94 -5.54 -6.53
CA GLU A 55 2.17 -6.38 -5.36
C GLU A 55 1.59 -5.75 -4.07
N LEU A 56 1.79 -4.44 -3.91
CA LEU A 56 1.30 -3.71 -2.74
C LEU A 56 -0.21 -3.55 -2.74
N LEU A 57 -0.82 -3.42 -3.91
CA LEU A 57 -2.28 -3.38 -4.03
C LEU A 57 -2.90 -4.73 -3.71
N ASP A 58 -2.30 -5.83 -4.20
CA ASP A 58 -2.83 -7.18 -3.96
C ASP A 58 -2.89 -7.51 -2.46
N SER A 59 -1.94 -7.01 -1.68
CA SER A 59 -1.89 -7.23 -0.24
C SER A 59 -2.59 -6.13 0.56
N GLN A 60 -3.15 -5.13 -0.12
CA GLN A 60 -3.84 -3.99 0.49
C GLN A 60 -2.97 -3.13 1.41
N VAL A 61 -1.68 -3.10 1.15
CA VAL A 61 -0.75 -2.17 1.77
C VAL A 61 -0.82 -0.81 1.06
N LEU A 62 -1.16 -0.85 -0.22
CA LEU A 62 -1.58 0.30 -1.03
C LEU A 62 -3.05 0.10 -1.39
N ILE A 63 -3.81 1.18 -1.46
CA ILE A 63 -5.21 1.13 -1.88
C ILE A 63 -5.48 2.17 -2.96
N VAL A 64 -6.50 1.92 -3.78
CA VAL A 64 -6.99 2.88 -4.76
C VAL A 64 -7.88 3.88 -4.03
N GLU A 65 -7.45 5.13 -3.93
CA GLU A 65 -8.26 6.18 -3.33
C GLU A 65 -9.28 6.73 -4.31
N LYS A 66 -8.89 6.87 -5.59
CA LYS A 66 -9.69 7.53 -6.59
C LYS A 66 -9.32 7.06 -7.98
N ILE A 67 -10.30 6.99 -8.88
CA ILE A 67 -10.07 6.71 -10.30
C ILE A 67 -10.36 8.00 -11.06
N ILE A 68 -9.40 8.42 -11.88
CA ILE A 68 -9.51 9.60 -12.72
C ILE A 68 -9.83 9.16 -14.15
N VAL A 69 -10.84 9.77 -14.73
CA VAL A 69 -11.19 9.57 -16.14
C VAL A 69 -10.85 10.86 -16.89
N THR A 70 -9.94 10.75 -17.85
CA THR A 70 -9.52 11.90 -18.64
C THR A 70 -10.57 12.24 -19.71
N PRO A 71 -10.54 13.46 -20.30
CA PRO A 71 -11.51 13.84 -21.34
C PRO A 71 -11.49 12.92 -22.55
N ASP A 72 -10.36 12.28 -22.86
CA ASP A 72 -10.23 11.32 -23.98
C ASP A 72 -10.62 9.89 -23.59
N GLY A 73 -11.19 9.69 -22.38
CA GLY A 73 -11.71 8.40 -21.94
C GLY A 73 -10.71 7.47 -21.31
N LYS A 74 -9.47 7.90 -21.13
CA LYS A 74 -8.47 7.08 -20.41
C LYS A 74 -8.71 7.11 -18.92
N LYS A 75 -8.39 6.01 -18.24
CA LYS A 75 -8.53 5.89 -16.80
C LYS A 75 -7.17 5.66 -16.16
N TYR A 76 -6.95 6.28 -14.99
CA TYR A 76 -5.80 5.97 -14.17
C TYR A 76 -6.19 6.06 -12.69
N GLU A 77 -5.46 5.32 -11.87
CA GLU A 77 -5.75 5.22 -10.45
C GLU A 77 -4.85 6.16 -9.66
N LEU A 78 -5.41 6.77 -8.63
CA LEU A 78 -4.67 7.50 -7.63
C LEU A 78 -4.60 6.64 -6.36
N LEU A 79 -3.40 6.40 -5.89
CA LEU A 79 -3.10 5.41 -4.86
C LEU A 79 -2.68 6.09 -3.57
N ARG A 80 -3.08 5.49 -2.46
CA ARG A 80 -2.71 5.95 -1.11
C ARG A 80 -2.15 4.78 -0.31
N SER A 81 -1.19 5.07 0.55
CA SER A 81 -0.71 4.08 1.53
C SER A 81 -1.76 3.85 2.59
N ALA A 82 -1.99 2.57 2.89
CA ALA A 82 -2.94 2.16 3.93
C ALA A 82 -2.44 2.51 5.32
N PHE A 83 -1.12 2.50 5.51
CA PHE A 83 -0.50 2.67 6.82
C PHE A 83 0.45 3.86 6.83
N ARG A 84 0.44 4.61 7.93
CA ARG A 84 1.35 5.72 8.15
C ARG A 84 2.67 5.26 8.76
N ALA A 85 2.61 4.23 9.60
CA ALA A 85 3.78 3.69 10.27
C ALA A 85 3.62 2.19 10.48
N VAL A 86 4.72 1.46 10.45
CA VAL A 86 4.74 0.01 10.68
C VAL A 86 5.91 -0.30 11.59
N ASN A 87 5.63 -1.07 12.64
CA ASN A 87 6.63 -1.60 13.55
C ASN A 87 6.70 -3.10 13.40
N ILE A 88 7.90 -3.61 13.14
CA ILE A 88 8.16 -5.06 13.05
C ILE A 88 9.12 -5.43 14.16
N SER A 89 8.72 -6.39 14.98
CA SER A 89 9.59 -6.91 16.05
C SER A 89 9.79 -8.40 15.88
N PHE A 90 10.98 -8.87 16.26
CA PHE A 90 11.31 -10.28 16.30
C PHE A 90 11.91 -10.59 17.67
N ASP A 91 11.16 -11.33 18.47
CA ASP A 91 11.55 -11.61 19.85
C ASP A 91 11.24 -13.06 20.19
N GLY A 92 12.26 -13.79 20.61
CA GLY A 92 12.10 -15.19 20.98
C GLY A 92 11.54 -16.07 19.87
N GLY A 93 11.87 -15.77 18.63
CA GLY A 93 11.37 -16.49 17.47
C GLY A 93 9.98 -16.08 17.01
N VAL A 94 9.36 -15.10 17.67
CA VAL A 94 8.03 -14.60 17.32
C VAL A 94 8.16 -13.25 16.62
N MET A 95 7.60 -13.16 15.44
CA MET A 95 7.54 -11.90 14.68
C MET A 95 6.17 -11.26 14.87
N LYS A 96 6.17 -9.98 15.26
CA LYS A 96 4.96 -9.18 15.38
C LYS A 96 5.02 -7.98 14.46
N VAL A 97 3.90 -7.66 13.84
CA VAL A 97 3.75 -6.49 12.97
C VAL A 97 2.62 -5.64 13.52
N ASP A 98 2.96 -4.41 13.93
CA ASP A 98 1.99 -3.42 14.35
C ASP A 98 1.98 -2.25 13.37
N ALA A 99 0.80 -1.80 12.98
CA ALA A 99 0.67 -0.73 12.00
C ALA A 99 -0.26 0.37 12.51
N LEU A 100 0.09 1.62 12.19
CA LEU A 100 -0.80 2.76 12.36
C LEU A 100 -1.48 3.04 11.03
N ILE A 101 -2.81 2.97 11.02
CA ILE A 101 -3.59 3.24 9.82
C ILE A 101 -3.39 4.69 9.40
N ASN A 102 -3.30 4.91 8.09
CA ASN A 102 -3.36 6.27 7.54
C ASN A 102 -4.79 6.78 7.74
N GLU A 103 -4.97 7.76 8.61
CA GLU A 103 -6.29 8.23 9.01
C GLU A 103 -7.11 8.79 7.84
N ASP A 104 -6.44 9.33 6.83
CA ASP A 104 -7.11 9.89 5.65
C ASP A 104 -7.91 8.84 4.88
N VAL A 105 -7.54 7.56 4.99
CA VAL A 105 -8.17 6.47 4.28
C VAL A 105 -8.74 5.40 5.21
N ALA A 106 -8.82 5.71 6.51
CA ALA A 106 -9.23 4.73 7.51
C ALA A 106 -10.60 4.11 7.23
N ASP A 107 -11.58 4.93 6.88
CA ASP A 107 -12.94 4.44 6.60
C ASP A 107 -12.96 3.52 5.39
N LYS A 108 -12.25 3.88 4.33
CA LYS A 108 -12.17 3.07 3.12
C LYS A 108 -11.47 1.75 3.39
N LEU A 109 -10.39 1.78 4.16
CA LEU A 109 -9.65 0.57 4.52
C LEU A 109 -10.51 -0.38 5.35
N ARG A 110 -11.25 0.14 6.32
CA ARG A 110 -12.16 -0.67 7.14
C ARG A 110 -13.23 -1.35 6.29
N ARG A 111 -13.81 -0.63 5.34
CA ARG A 111 -14.81 -1.20 4.43
C ARG A 111 -14.23 -2.32 3.59
N LEU A 112 -13.03 -2.14 3.06
CA LEU A 112 -12.35 -3.16 2.27
C LEU A 112 -12.07 -4.42 3.10
N TRP A 113 -11.61 -4.24 4.33
CA TRP A 113 -11.30 -5.36 5.21
C TRP A 113 -12.55 -6.08 5.69
N MET A 114 -13.64 -5.37 5.96
CA MET A 114 -14.91 -5.99 6.34
C MET A 114 -15.49 -6.82 5.20
N THR A 115 -15.42 -6.33 3.98
CA THR A 115 -15.86 -7.07 2.81
C THR A 115 -15.08 -8.37 2.64
N MET A 116 -13.79 -8.36 2.89
CA MET A 116 -12.96 -9.56 2.86
C MET A 116 -13.36 -10.59 3.91
N ARG A 117 -13.73 -10.13 5.12
CA ARG A 117 -14.21 -11.02 6.17
C ARG A 117 -15.51 -11.71 5.81
N GLU A 118 -16.41 -11.02 5.13
CA GLU A 118 -17.70 -11.55 4.73
C GLU A 118 -17.56 -12.65 3.66
N VAL A 119 -16.52 -12.60 2.86
CA VAL A 119 -16.25 -13.57 1.79
C VAL A 119 -15.60 -14.84 2.33
N GLN A 120 -15.01 -14.78 3.51
CA GLN A 120 -14.40 -15.94 4.18
C GLN A 120 -15.42 -16.67 5.05
#